data_b9bb08bfe8d8fba8bbac4f99e8cc8f80
#
_entry.id   b9bb08bfe8d8fba8bbac4f99e8cc8f80
#
_cell.length_a   1.000
_cell.length_b   1.000
_cell.length_c   1.000
_cell.angle_alpha   90.00
_cell.angle_beta   90.00
_cell.angle_gamma   90.00
#
_symmetry.space_group_name_H-M   'P 1'
#
loop_
_entity.id
_entity.type
_entity.pdbx_description
1 polymer ?
#
loop_
_entity_poly.entity_id
_entity_poly.type
_entity_poly.pdbx_seq_one_letter_code
_entity_poly.pdbx_strand_id
1 'polypeptide(L)'
;MNRDLIKAIVFDLDGTLYVSDAFEHAVWESVSRYAGELLGISAEAGGQRIKELRQRLTEERGTLQTLAVAIEVLGGTVPEMHRRFAEELDPHDYIEPDPRVLPLIAMLTERYTCWLLTNNNRILTSKILACLGLEESFQRVITINDTWRPKPDQEVLDQVLSDLGLPSEAVLFVGDRYDIDLRLPKQQGCPVLLTKTIDELMQLEVLIPSDGI
;
A
#
# COMPACT_ATOMS: atom_id res chain seq x y z
N MET A 1 10.68 13.38 -15.34
CA MET A 1 11.46 12.91 -14.18
C MET A 1 12.94 12.99 -14.50
N ASN A 2 13.74 13.72 -13.72
CA ASN A 2 15.20 13.70 -13.87
C ASN A 2 15.72 12.48 -13.07
N ARG A 3 16.10 11.42 -13.79
CA ARG A 3 16.43 10.11 -13.24
C ARG A 3 17.67 10.11 -12.35
N ASP A 4 18.64 10.98 -12.67
CA ASP A 4 19.92 11.10 -11.94
C ASP A 4 19.75 11.67 -10.53
N LEU A 5 18.60 12.28 -10.25
CA LEU A 5 18.30 12.83 -8.92
C LEU A 5 17.76 11.79 -7.94
N ILE A 6 17.19 10.67 -8.41
CA ILE A 6 16.55 9.68 -7.52
C ILE A 6 17.61 9.04 -6.62
N LYS A 7 17.35 9.04 -5.32
CA LYS A 7 18.20 8.43 -4.27
C LYS A 7 17.43 7.45 -3.40
N ALA A 8 16.11 7.61 -3.31
CA ALA A 8 15.26 6.71 -2.56
C ALA A 8 13.99 6.38 -3.36
N ILE A 9 13.44 5.19 -3.09
CA ILE A 9 12.18 4.71 -3.65
C ILE A 9 11.31 4.25 -2.49
N VAL A 10 10.09 4.77 -2.41
CA VAL A 10 9.08 4.36 -1.43
C VAL A 10 7.99 3.60 -2.17
N PHE A 11 7.87 2.31 -1.87
CA PHE A 11 6.90 1.42 -2.48
C PHE A 11 5.65 1.29 -1.62
N ASP A 12 4.49 1.27 -2.24
CA ASP A 12 3.32 0.61 -1.69
C ASP A 12 3.45 -0.92 -1.84
N LEU A 13 2.59 -1.69 -1.16
CA LEU A 13 2.63 -3.16 -1.14
C LEU A 13 1.54 -3.77 -2.02
N ASP A 14 0.28 -3.55 -1.63
CA ASP A 14 -0.89 -4.24 -2.19
C ASP A 14 -1.29 -3.65 -3.56
N GLY A 15 -1.34 -4.49 -4.60
CA GLY A 15 -1.57 -4.01 -5.96
C GLY A 15 -0.32 -3.42 -6.64
N THR A 16 0.81 -3.35 -5.92
CA THR A 16 2.09 -2.77 -6.38
C THR A 16 3.17 -3.83 -6.52
N LEU A 17 3.54 -4.54 -5.44
CA LEU A 17 4.56 -5.59 -5.48
C LEU A 17 3.99 -6.97 -5.81
N TYR A 18 2.70 -7.10 -5.77
CA TYR A 18 1.92 -8.24 -6.24
C TYR A 18 0.53 -7.76 -6.63
N VAL A 19 -0.15 -8.54 -7.45
CA VAL A 19 -1.56 -8.32 -7.80
C VAL A 19 -2.30 -9.64 -7.57
N SER A 20 -3.36 -9.61 -6.75
CA SER A 20 -4.17 -10.79 -6.45
C SER A 20 -5.62 -10.41 -6.17
N ASP A 21 -6.49 -10.64 -7.15
CA ASP A 21 -7.94 -10.47 -7.00
C ASP A 21 -8.50 -11.38 -5.89
N ALA A 22 -7.91 -12.58 -5.72
CA ALA A 22 -8.32 -13.52 -4.69
C ALA A 22 -8.02 -12.99 -3.29
N PHE A 23 -6.85 -12.35 -3.09
CA PHE A 23 -6.50 -11.75 -1.81
C PHE A 23 -7.34 -10.51 -1.52
N GLU A 24 -7.56 -9.66 -2.53
CA GLU A 24 -8.46 -8.49 -2.39
C GLU A 24 -9.88 -8.94 -2.01
N HIS A 25 -10.36 -10.03 -2.60
CA HIS A 25 -11.65 -10.62 -2.25
C HIS A 25 -11.68 -11.13 -0.80
N ALA A 26 -10.64 -11.83 -0.34
CA ALA A 26 -10.53 -12.31 1.04
C ALA A 26 -10.51 -11.15 2.06
N VAL A 27 -9.77 -10.06 1.77
CA VAL A 27 -9.81 -8.81 2.56
C VAL A 27 -11.22 -8.23 2.59
N TRP A 28 -11.90 -8.19 1.43
CA TRP A 28 -13.27 -7.70 1.33
C TRP A 28 -14.25 -8.54 2.15
N GLU A 29 -14.15 -9.86 2.11
CA GLU A 29 -15.00 -10.75 2.92
C GLU A 29 -14.78 -10.54 4.42
N SER A 30 -13.53 -10.41 4.87
CA SER A 30 -13.20 -10.16 6.27
C SER A 30 -13.80 -8.84 6.76
N VAL A 31 -13.61 -7.74 6.03
CA VAL A 31 -14.16 -6.44 6.41
C VAL A 31 -15.69 -6.41 6.34
N SER A 32 -16.29 -7.14 5.40
CA SER A 32 -17.75 -7.27 5.26
C SER A 32 -18.37 -7.99 6.45
N ARG A 33 -17.72 -9.06 6.94
CA ARG A 33 -18.15 -9.75 8.19
C ARG A 33 -18.08 -8.80 9.38
N TYR A 34 -16.99 -8.06 9.51
CA TYR A 34 -16.85 -7.08 10.60
C TYR A 34 -17.94 -6.02 10.57
N ALA A 35 -18.22 -5.42 9.40
CA ALA A 35 -19.31 -4.45 9.27
C ALA A 35 -20.68 -5.07 9.56
N GLY A 36 -20.92 -6.31 9.14
CA GLY A 36 -22.16 -7.04 9.44
C GLY A 36 -22.35 -7.22 10.94
N GLU A 37 -21.31 -7.61 11.67
CA GLU A 37 -21.34 -7.74 13.14
C GLU A 37 -21.61 -6.40 13.83
N LEU A 38 -20.93 -5.33 13.41
CA LEU A 38 -21.13 -3.97 13.97
C LEU A 38 -22.58 -3.50 13.84
N LEU A 39 -23.21 -3.84 12.72
CA LEU A 39 -24.57 -3.37 12.40
C LEU A 39 -25.67 -4.37 12.77
N GLY A 40 -25.32 -5.58 13.22
CA GLY A 40 -26.28 -6.64 13.51
C GLY A 40 -27.00 -7.18 12.26
N ILE A 41 -26.31 -7.21 11.10
CA ILE A 41 -26.82 -7.66 9.80
C ILE A 41 -25.91 -8.74 9.19
N SER A 42 -26.30 -9.30 8.03
CA SER A 42 -25.44 -10.27 7.34
C SER A 42 -24.13 -9.64 6.83
N ALA A 43 -23.09 -10.45 6.64
CA ALA A 43 -21.82 -10.01 6.05
C ALA A 43 -22.02 -9.36 4.68
N GLU A 44 -22.87 -9.94 3.82
CA GLU A 44 -23.20 -9.38 2.51
C GLU A 44 -23.81 -7.97 2.63
N ALA A 45 -24.78 -7.79 3.51
CA ALA A 45 -25.38 -6.46 3.76
C ALA A 45 -24.37 -5.50 4.38
N GLY A 46 -23.45 -5.97 5.25
CA GLY A 46 -22.32 -5.20 5.79
C GLY A 46 -21.40 -4.69 4.67
N GLY A 47 -21.00 -5.56 3.76
CA GLY A 47 -20.21 -5.19 2.59
C GLY A 47 -20.91 -4.17 1.71
N GLN A 48 -22.22 -4.35 1.45
CA GLN A 48 -22.99 -3.38 0.69
C GLN A 48 -23.01 -1.98 1.36
N ARG A 49 -23.12 -1.95 2.69
CA ARG A 49 -23.06 -0.69 3.46
C ARG A 49 -21.69 -0.01 3.36
N ILE A 50 -20.60 -0.76 3.42
CA ILE A 50 -19.24 -0.23 3.21
C ILE A 50 -19.14 0.40 1.81
N LYS A 51 -19.61 -0.31 0.79
CA LYS A 51 -19.54 0.14 -0.61
C LYS A 51 -20.31 1.46 -0.82
N GLU A 52 -21.56 1.51 -0.37
CA GLU A 52 -22.40 2.71 -0.45
C GLU A 52 -21.77 3.91 0.30
N LEU A 53 -21.26 3.64 1.50
CA LEU A 53 -20.62 4.67 2.31
C LEU A 53 -19.34 5.21 1.67
N ARG A 54 -18.48 4.34 1.17
CA ARG A 54 -17.24 4.76 0.48
C ARG A 54 -17.57 5.58 -0.78
N GLN A 55 -18.57 5.16 -1.56
CA GLN A 55 -19.01 5.92 -2.73
C GLN A 55 -19.46 7.31 -2.33
N ARG A 56 -20.40 7.43 -1.37
CA ARG A 56 -20.91 8.72 -0.90
C ARG A 56 -19.79 9.62 -0.38
N LEU A 57 -18.91 9.10 0.48
CA LEU A 57 -17.79 9.88 1.01
C LEU A 57 -16.78 10.29 -0.07
N THR A 58 -16.59 9.46 -1.10
CA THR A 58 -15.74 9.78 -2.25
C THR A 58 -16.36 10.93 -3.07
N GLU A 59 -17.66 10.90 -3.30
CA GLU A 59 -18.38 11.99 -3.99
C GLU A 59 -18.32 13.30 -3.17
N GLU A 60 -18.54 13.24 -1.85
CA GLU A 60 -18.52 14.41 -0.96
C GLU A 60 -17.11 15.03 -0.84
N ARG A 61 -16.06 14.22 -0.80
CA ARG A 61 -14.67 14.68 -0.55
C ARG A 61 -13.85 14.85 -1.83
N GLY A 62 -14.33 14.36 -2.96
CA GLY A 62 -13.63 14.39 -4.24
C GLY A 62 -12.39 13.50 -4.32
N THR A 63 -12.20 12.57 -3.37
CA THR A 63 -11.06 11.64 -3.32
C THR A 63 -11.51 10.27 -2.86
N LEU A 64 -10.86 9.21 -3.41
CA LEU A 64 -11.14 7.82 -3.04
C LEU A 64 -10.98 7.61 -1.53
N GLN A 65 -11.95 6.92 -0.91
CA GLN A 65 -11.93 6.64 0.52
C GLN A 65 -11.49 5.20 0.82
N THR A 66 -10.71 5.04 1.90
CA THR A 66 -10.21 3.73 2.34
C THR A 66 -11.27 2.91 3.09
N LEU A 67 -11.02 1.61 3.28
CA LEU A 67 -11.84 0.75 4.15
C LEU A 67 -11.83 1.23 5.59
N ALA A 68 -10.67 1.70 6.08
CA ALA A 68 -10.50 2.23 7.43
C ALA A 68 -11.51 3.36 7.73
N VAL A 69 -11.60 4.35 6.84
CA VAL A 69 -12.56 5.47 6.97
C VAL A 69 -14.00 4.97 7.00
N ALA A 70 -14.35 4.00 6.16
CA ALA A 70 -15.71 3.46 6.16
C ALA A 70 -16.05 2.72 7.46
N ILE A 71 -15.12 1.91 7.97
CA ILE A 71 -15.30 1.17 9.23
C ILE A 71 -15.46 2.12 10.42
N GLU A 72 -14.67 3.19 10.50
CA GLU A 72 -14.80 4.19 11.57
C GLU A 72 -16.18 4.88 11.54
N VAL A 73 -16.67 5.25 10.36
CA VAL A 73 -18.01 5.85 10.21
C VAL A 73 -19.13 4.87 10.59
N LEU A 74 -18.91 3.56 10.40
CA LEU A 74 -19.86 2.52 10.84
C LEU A 74 -19.77 2.20 12.35
N GLY A 75 -18.90 2.88 13.10
CA GLY A 75 -18.71 2.70 14.53
C GLY A 75 -17.70 1.63 14.92
N GLY A 76 -16.95 1.09 13.96
CA GLY A 76 -15.84 0.19 14.21
C GLY A 76 -14.53 0.94 14.46
N THR A 77 -13.43 0.20 14.61
CA THR A 77 -12.11 0.77 14.80
C THR A 77 -11.09 0.19 13.82
N VAL A 78 -10.12 1.02 13.40
CA VAL A 78 -9.02 0.59 12.54
C VAL A 78 -8.19 -0.52 13.18
N PRO A 79 -7.80 -0.44 14.47
CA PRO A 79 -7.08 -1.54 15.14
C PRO A 79 -7.81 -2.88 15.10
N GLU A 80 -9.11 -2.90 15.35
CA GLU A 80 -9.89 -4.15 15.33
C GLU A 80 -10.00 -4.72 13.91
N MET A 81 -10.22 -3.88 12.90
CA MET A 81 -10.22 -4.31 11.51
C MET A 81 -8.88 -4.98 11.13
N HIS A 82 -7.76 -4.37 11.50
CA HIS A 82 -6.44 -4.92 11.21
C HIS A 82 -6.08 -6.14 12.05
N ARG A 83 -6.58 -6.26 13.28
CA ARG A 83 -6.45 -7.49 14.07
C ARG A 83 -7.11 -8.66 13.34
N ARG A 84 -8.33 -8.47 12.84
CA ARG A 84 -9.05 -9.49 12.05
C ARG A 84 -8.27 -9.88 10.79
N PHE A 85 -7.76 -8.93 10.04
CA PHE A 85 -6.93 -9.24 8.86
C PHE A 85 -5.71 -10.08 9.23
N ALA A 86 -5.03 -9.77 10.35
CA ALA A 86 -3.86 -10.53 10.81
C ALA A 86 -4.20 -11.98 11.20
N GLU A 87 -5.39 -12.20 11.76
CA GLU A 87 -5.85 -13.51 12.25
C GLU A 87 -6.51 -14.37 11.16
N GLU A 88 -7.28 -13.73 10.27
CA GLU A 88 -8.13 -14.42 9.30
C GLU A 88 -7.45 -14.67 7.95
N LEU A 89 -6.43 -13.87 7.59
CA LEU A 89 -5.82 -13.91 6.27
C LEU A 89 -4.45 -14.59 6.29
N ASP A 90 -4.27 -15.59 5.44
CA ASP A 90 -2.96 -16.14 5.09
C ASP A 90 -2.65 -15.82 3.62
N PRO A 91 -1.65 -14.96 3.32
CA PRO A 91 -1.31 -14.60 1.95
C PRO A 91 -0.96 -15.81 1.06
N HIS A 92 -0.39 -16.89 1.63
CA HIS A 92 -0.02 -18.07 0.87
C HIS A 92 -1.22 -18.79 0.21
N ASP A 93 -2.44 -18.57 0.71
CA ASP A 93 -3.65 -19.14 0.13
C ASP A 93 -4.14 -18.38 -1.12
N TYR A 94 -3.63 -17.16 -1.36
CA TYR A 94 -4.20 -16.23 -2.34
C TYR A 94 -3.19 -15.57 -3.26
N ILE A 95 -1.91 -15.49 -2.87
CA ILE A 95 -0.89 -14.74 -3.61
C ILE A 95 0.05 -15.71 -4.29
N GLU A 96 0.13 -15.60 -5.62
CA GLU A 96 1.18 -16.23 -6.43
C GLU A 96 2.25 -15.18 -6.73
N PRO A 97 3.48 -15.31 -6.19
CA PRO A 97 4.56 -14.35 -6.45
C PRO A 97 4.97 -14.33 -7.92
N ASP A 98 5.04 -13.15 -8.52
CA ASP A 98 5.66 -13.02 -9.84
C ASP A 98 7.19 -13.12 -9.68
N PRO A 99 7.85 -14.08 -10.38
CA PRO A 99 9.29 -14.35 -10.19
C PRO A 99 10.20 -13.18 -10.61
N ARG A 100 9.67 -12.17 -11.28
CA ARG A 100 10.40 -10.98 -11.71
C ARG A 100 10.56 -9.93 -10.62
N VAL A 101 9.66 -9.93 -9.61
CA VAL A 101 9.60 -8.88 -8.58
C VAL A 101 10.81 -8.94 -7.66
N LEU A 102 11.16 -10.13 -7.15
CA LEU A 102 12.31 -10.28 -6.26
C LEU A 102 13.64 -9.81 -6.92
N PRO A 103 13.99 -10.22 -8.15
CA PRO A 103 15.18 -9.71 -8.83
C PRO A 103 15.15 -8.19 -9.07
N LEU A 104 13.99 -7.63 -9.43
CA LEU A 104 13.84 -6.19 -9.59
C LEU A 104 14.16 -5.44 -8.29
N ILE A 105 13.53 -5.84 -7.18
CA ILE A 105 13.74 -5.20 -5.88
C ILE A 105 15.19 -5.36 -5.42
N ALA A 106 15.80 -6.55 -5.60
CA ALA A 106 17.21 -6.78 -5.29
C ALA A 106 18.13 -5.82 -6.06
N MET A 107 17.93 -5.67 -7.35
CA MET A 107 18.68 -4.73 -8.19
C MET A 107 18.51 -3.27 -7.71
N LEU A 108 17.30 -2.86 -7.36
CA LEU A 108 17.02 -1.50 -6.90
C LEU A 108 17.65 -1.21 -5.53
N THR A 109 17.64 -2.16 -4.61
CA THR A 109 18.21 -2.00 -3.27
C THR A 109 19.74 -1.92 -3.24
N GLU A 110 20.42 -2.37 -4.28
CA GLU A 110 21.87 -2.18 -4.43
C GLU A 110 22.26 -0.70 -4.65
N ARG A 111 21.31 0.14 -5.11
CA ARG A 111 21.60 1.50 -5.60
C ARG A 111 20.80 2.59 -4.92
N TYR A 112 19.62 2.24 -4.44
CA TYR A 112 18.66 3.18 -3.86
C TYR A 112 18.30 2.76 -2.44
N THR A 113 18.00 3.74 -1.61
CA THR A 113 17.30 3.49 -0.35
C THR A 113 15.87 3.08 -0.67
N CYS A 114 15.50 1.82 -0.46
CA CYS A 114 14.17 1.30 -0.74
C CYS A 114 13.39 1.12 0.57
N TRP A 115 12.28 1.82 0.69
CA TRP A 115 11.35 1.72 1.82
C TRP A 115 10.00 1.21 1.37
N LEU A 116 9.27 0.58 2.29
CA LEU A 116 7.90 0.16 2.11
C LEU A 116 6.98 1.03 2.98
N LEU A 117 5.90 1.56 2.42
CA LEU A 117 4.87 2.32 3.12
C LEU A 117 3.49 1.74 2.78
N THR A 118 2.90 0.98 3.69
CA THR A 118 1.63 0.30 3.46
C THR A 118 0.56 0.64 4.49
N ASN A 119 -0.71 0.58 4.07
CA ASN A 119 -1.85 0.65 4.97
C ASN A 119 -2.15 -0.68 5.68
N ASN A 120 -1.42 -1.74 5.40
CA ASN A 120 -1.57 -3.01 6.11
C ASN A 120 -0.97 -2.96 7.53
N ASN A 121 -1.43 -3.88 8.37
CA ASN A 121 -0.81 -4.10 9.68
C ASN A 121 0.52 -4.88 9.55
N ARG A 122 1.36 -4.76 10.56
CA ARG A 122 2.71 -5.34 10.58
C ARG A 122 2.71 -6.87 10.40
N ILE A 123 1.78 -7.57 11.03
CA ILE A 123 1.71 -9.04 10.96
C ILE A 123 1.39 -9.49 9.53
N LEU A 124 0.34 -8.90 8.94
CA LEU A 124 -0.05 -9.23 7.56
C LEU A 124 1.03 -8.81 6.55
N THR A 125 1.64 -7.63 6.73
CA THR A 125 2.77 -7.17 5.91
C THR A 125 3.93 -8.17 5.96
N SER A 126 4.31 -8.65 7.16
CA SER A 126 5.39 -9.65 7.30
C SER A 126 5.05 -10.97 6.59
N LYS A 127 3.81 -11.44 6.70
CA LYS A 127 3.35 -12.65 5.98
C LYS A 127 3.41 -12.46 4.45
N ILE A 128 2.98 -11.29 3.94
CA ILE A 128 3.03 -10.98 2.51
C ILE A 128 4.47 -10.92 2.03
N LEU A 129 5.35 -10.21 2.73
CA LEU A 129 6.76 -10.12 2.36
C LEU A 129 7.43 -11.51 2.36
N ALA A 130 7.10 -12.38 3.33
CA ALA A 130 7.58 -13.76 3.36
C ALA A 130 7.08 -14.56 2.15
N CYS A 131 5.79 -14.42 1.78
CA CYS A 131 5.22 -15.04 0.60
C CYS A 131 5.94 -14.60 -0.69
N LEU A 132 6.36 -13.32 -0.77
CA LEU A 132 7.05 -12.75 -1.93
C LEU A 132 8.58 -12.99 -1.91
N GLY A 133 9.15 -13.49 -0.81
CA GLY A 133 10.61 -13.61 -0.60
C GLY A 133 11.31 -12.26 -0.41
N LEU A 134 10.60 -11.25 0.11
CA LEU A 134 11.07 -9.85 0.23
C LEU A 134 11.30 -9.41 1.69
N GLU A 135 11.42 -10.33 2.67
CA GLU A 135 11.50 -10.02 4.10
C GLU A 135 12.65 -9.07 4.44
N GLU A 136 13.80 -9.23 3.78
CA GLU A 136 15.02 -8.47 4.03
C GLU A 136 15.29 -7.40 2.96
N SER A 137 14.33 -7.15 2.06
CA SER A 137 14.57 -6.30 0.89
C SER A 137 14.49 -4.80 1.18
N PHE A 138 13.79 -4.38 2.23
CA PHE A 138 13.55 -2.97 2.51
C PHE A 138 14.31 -2.51 3.74
N GLN A 139 15.05 -1.37 3.64
CA GLN A 139 15.74 -0.79 4.78
C GLN A 139 14.76 -0.31 5.86
N ARG A 140 13.53 0.00 5.49
CA ARG A 140 12.46 0.35 6.42
C ARG A 140 11.10 -0.08 5.88
N VAL A 141 10.29 -0.67 6.76
CA VAL A 141 8.90 -1.03 6.51
C VAL A 141 8.02 -0.22 7.46
N ILE A 142 7.16 0.63 6.90
CA ILE A 142 6.22 1.48 7.64
C ILE A 142 4.81 0.94 7.38
N THR A 143 4.12 0.61 8.45
CA THR A 143 2.80 -0.02 8.46
C THR A 143 1.78 0.86 9.18
N ILE A 144 0.50 0.53 9.10
CA ILE A 144 -0.53 1.25 9.86
C ILE A 144 -0.27 1.25 11.37
N ASN A 145 0.41 0.22 11.92
CA ASN A 145 0.74 0.14 13.33
C ASN A 145 1.72 1.22 13.80
N ASP A 146 2.49 1.82 12.89
CA ASP A 146 3.47 2.85 13.24
C ASP A 146 2.82 4.21 13.44
N THR A 147 1.69 4.47 12.79
CA THR A 147 1.05 5.78 12.78
C THR A 147 -0.42 5.76 13.19
N TRP A 148 -1.12 4.64 12.97
CA TRP A 148 -2.58 4.50 13.02
C TRP A 148 -3.33 5.51 12.13
N ARG A 149 -2.62 6.07 11.15
CA ARG A 149 -3.12 6.99 10.15
C ARG A 149 -2.92 6.38 8.76
N PRO A 150 -4.01 5.99 8.08
CA PRO A 150 -3.88 5.38 6.76
C PRO A 150 -3.49 6.43 5.72
N LYS A 151 -2.70 6.04 4.71
CA LYS A 151 -2.55 6.84 3.50
C LYS A 151 -3.93 7.13 2.87
N PRO A 152 -4.15 8.34 2.33
CA PRO A 152 -3.23 9.48 2.24
C PRO A 152 -3.29 10.33 3.52
N ASP A 153 -2.19 10.45 4.22
CA ASP A 153 -2.07 11.31 5.40
C ASP A 153 -0.82 12.19 5.29
N GLN A 154 -0.99 13.51 5.50
CA GLN A 154 0.08 14.48 5.31
C GLN A 154 1.19 14.33 6.36
N GLU A 155 0.84 14.07 7.62
CA GLU A 155 1.84 13.93 8.69
C GLU A 155 2.68 12.66 8.48
N VAL A 156 2.08 11.57 7.96
CA VAL A 156 2.81 10.36 7.60
C VAL A 156 3.80 10.63 6.47
N LEU A 157 3.39 11.36 5.44
CA LEU A 157 4.27 11.73 4.33
C LEU A 157 5.42 12.63 4.80
N ASP A 158 5.12 13.66 5.60
CA ASP A 158 6.12 14.57 6.13
C ASP A 158 7.15 13.84 7.00
N GLN A 159 6.71 12.86 7.81
CA GLN A 159 7.60 12.02 8.60
C GLN A 159 8.50 11.14 7.71
N VAL A 160 7.94 10.51 6.66
CA VAL A 160 8.70 9.69 5.71
C VAL A 160 9.79 10.54 5.04
N LEU A 161 9.45 11.72 4.53
CA LEU A 161 10.41 12.61 3.87
C LEU A 161 11.47 13.15 4.85
N SER A 162 11.06 13.50 6.07
CA SER A 162 11.97 13.94 7.13
C SER A 162 12.96 12.84 7.53
N ASP A 163 12.48 11.62 7.70
CA ASP A 163 13.32 10.48 8.11
C ASP A 163 14.30 10.04 7.01
N LEU A 164 13.90 10.19 5.74
CA LEU A 164 14.81 9.98 4.60
C LEU A 164 15.89 11.05 4.52
N GLY A 165 15.61 12.27 4.97
CA GLY A 165 16.56 13.39 4.95
C GLY A 165 16.98 13.81 3.53
N LEU A 166 16.14 13.53 2.52
CA LEU A 166 16.37 13.82 1.13
C LEU A 166 15.42 14.89 0.62
N PRO A 167 15.81 15.68 -0.39
CA PRO A 167 14.88 16.59 -1.05
C PRO A 167 13.78 15.79 -1.79
N SER A 168 12.56 16.35 -1.83
CA SER A 168 11.38 15.65 -2.37
C SER A 168 11.60 15.13 -3.79
N GLU A 169 12.29 15.88 -4.64
CA GLU A 169 12.61 15.48 -6.02
C GLU A 169 13.55 14.27 -6.14
N ALA A 170 14.20 13.88 -5.03
CA ALA A 170 15.07 12.71 -4.97
C ALA A 170 14.37 11.43 -4.43
N VAL A 171 13.09 11.52 -4.07
CA VAL A 171 12.31 10.40 -3.52
C VAL A 171 11.20 10.02 -4.48
N LEU A 172 11.33 8.86 -5.14
CA LEU A 172 10.30 8.30 -6.02
C LEU A 172 9.27 7.52 -5.20
N PHE A 173 8.00 7.83 -5.38
CA PHE A 173 6.89 7.02 -4.82
C PHE A 173 6.28 6.13 -5.91
N VAL A 174 6.08 4.85 -5.58
CA VAL A 174 5.52 3.83 -6.47
C VAL A 174 4.29 3.22 -5.80
N GLY A 175 3.15 3.19 -6.49
CA GLY A 175 1.90 2.69 -5.93
C GLY A 175 0.83 2.46 -7.01
N ASP A 176 -0.23 1.73 -6.64
CA ASP A 176 -1.31 1.35 -7.56
C ASP A 176 -2.52 2.30 -7.55
N ARG A 177 -2.69 3.08 -6.46
CA ARG A 177 -3.84 3.99 -6.28
C ARG A 177 -3.38 5.44 -6.19
N TYR A 178 -3.58 6.19 -7.28
CA TYR A 178 -3.12 7.57 -7.36
C TYR A 178 -3.54 8.43 -6.16
N ASP A 179 -4.83 8.39 -5.77
CA ASP A 179 -5.34 9.23 -4.68
C ASP A 179 -4.81 8.84 -3.30
N ILE A 180 -4.48 7.59 -3.10
CA ILE A 180 -4.04 7.04 -1.83
C ILE A 180 -2.52 7.15 -1.68
N ASP A 181 -1.76 6.73 -2.71
CA ASP A 181 -0.33 6.52 -2.60
C ASP A 181 0.50 7.67 -3.20
N LEU A 182 -0.03 8.36 -4.22
CA LEU A 182 0.80 9.19 -5.09
C LEU A 182 0.42 10.67 -5.10
N ARG A 183 -0.84 11.01 -4.82
CA ARG A 183 -1.33 12.39 -4.92
C ARG A 183 -0.60 13.34 -3.98
N LEU A 184 -0.48 13.01 -2.70
CA LEU A 184 0.24 13.84 -1.74
C LEU A 184 1.75 13.92 -2.04
N PRO A 185 2.48 12.80 -2.27
CA PRO A 185 3.88 12.87 -2.72
C PRO A 185 4.09 13.79 -3.93
N LYS A 186 3.24 13.67 -4.95
CA LYS A 186 3.32 14.52 -6.14
C LYS A 186 3.11 16.01 -5.82
N GLN A 187 2.18 16.33 -4.93
CA GLN A 187 1.94 17.71 -4.47
C GLN A 187 3.15 18.28 -3.71
N GLN A 188 3.92 17.42 -3.02
CA GLN A 188 5.17 17.78 -2.33
C GLN A 188 6.39 17.85 -3.28
N GLY A 189 6.19 17.62 -4.58
CA GLY A 189 7.27 17.68 -5.57
C GLY A 189 8.02 16.35 -5.78
N CYS A 190 7.57 15.25 -5.15
CA CYS A 190 8.16 13.95 -5.38
C CYS A 190 7.78 13.41 -6.77
N PRO A 191 8.72 12.81 -7.51
CA PRO A 191 8.38 11.95 -8.64
C PRO A 191 7.47 10.80 -8.20
N VAL A 192 6.53 10.41 -9.06
CA VAL A 192 5.60 9.33 -8.78
C VAL A 192 5.48 8.39 -9.97
N LEU A 193 5.29 7.10 -9.71
CA LEU A 193 5.00 6.07 -10.70
C LEU A 193 3.73 5.32 -10.30
N LEU A 194 2.71 5.41 -11.11
CA LEU A 194 1.48 4.61 -10.95
C LEU A 194 1.71 3.26 -11.63
N THR A 195 1.53 2.17 -10.89
CA THR A 195 1.65 0.80 -11.39
C THR A 195 0.42 0.00 -10.95
N LYS A 196 -0.31 -0.55 -11.91
CA LYS A 196 -1.49 -1.39 -11.65
C LYS A 196 -1.28 -2.86 -12.02
N THR A 197 -0.15 -3.14 -12.63
CA THR A 197 0.25 -4.48 -13.06
C THR A 197 1.74 -4.67 -12.80
N ILE A 198 2.17 -5.92 -12.68
CA ILE A 198 3.60 -6.22 -12.55
C ILE A 198 4.38 -5.76 -13.80
N ASP A 199 3.79 -5.85 -14.99
CA ASP A 199 4.43 -5.36 -16.22
C ASP A 199 4.70 -3.84 -16.17
N GLU A 200 3.81 -3.06 -15.55
CA GLU A 200 4.05 -1.64 -15.32
C GLU A 200 5.13 -1.41 -14.25
N LEU A 201 5.17 -2.22 -13.19
CA LEU A 201 6.22 -2.18 -12.18
C LEU A 201 7.59 -2.46 -12.79
N MET A 202 7.70 -3.43 -13.72
CA MET A 202 8.94 -3.76 -14.41
C MET A 202 9.52 -2.60 -15.24
N GLN A 203 8.72 -1.57 -15.55
CA GLN A 203 9.23 -0.36 -16.20
C GLN A 203 10.27 0.39 -15.34
N LEU A 204 10.36 0.12 -14.04
CA LEU A 204 11.41 0.67 -13.19
C LEU A 204 12.81 0.31 -13.68
N GLU A 205 13.04 -0.86 -14.28
CA GLU A 205 14.32 -1.26 -14.87
C GLU A 205 14.77 -0.28 -15.96
N VAL A 206 13.81 0.26 -16.72
CA VAL A 206 14.08 1.19 -17.83
C VAL A 206 14.08 2.64 -17.36
N LEU A 207 13.16 2.95 -16.41
CA LEU A 207 13.01 4.31 -15.87
C LEU A 207 14.17 4.70 -14.97
N ILE A 208 14.80 3.73 -14.31
CA ILE A 208 15.94 3.90 -13.42
C ILE A 208 17.03 2.91 -13.89
N PRO A 209 17.66 3.14 -15.05
CA PRO A 209 18.61 2.18 -15.63
C PRO A 209 19.79 1.94 -14.69
N SER A 210 20.24 0.69 -14.66
CA SER A 210 21.57 0.37 -14.15
C SER A 210 22.59 1.11 -15.02
N ASP A 211 23.50 1.90 -14.43
CA ASP A 211 24.64 2.43 -15.18
C ASP A 211 25.35 1.22 -15.79
N GLY A 212 25.35 1.19 -17.12
CA GLY A 212 26.05 0.14 -17.82
C GLY A 212 27.54 0.14 -17.39
N ILE A 213 27.97 -1.02 -16.93
CA ILE A 213 29.39 -1.32 -16.74
C ILE A 213 30.08 -1.29 -18.10
#